data_3709edaa077445ce740eb587a60633c8
#
_entry.id   3709edaa077445ce740eb587a60633c8
#
_cell.length_a   1.000
_cell.length_b   1.000
_cell.length_c   1.000
_cell.angle_alpha   90.00
_cell.angle_beta   90.00
_cell.angle_gamma   90.00
#
_symmetry.space_group_name_H-M   'P 1'
#
loop_
_entity.id
_entity.type
_entity.pdbx_description
1 polymer ?
#
loop_
_entity_poly.entity_id
_entity_poly.type
_entity_poly.pdbx_seq_one_letter_code
_entity_poly.pdbx_strand_id
1 'polypeptide(L)'
;MKKQNQDWSIEEARTWMKIYLDNYTRQDESLIFKDIAEKLDRSYDSAKIRYAEVRRILGGEYDFPIITPNFEKVVQETIESGRVSENKMKIIFE
;
A
#
# COMPACT_ATOMS: atom_id res chain seq x y z
N MET A 1 15.29 15.95 0.85
CA MET A 1 14.01 16.12 0.12
C MET A 1 13.27 14.81 0.08
N LYS A 2 11.99 14.83 0.43
CA LYS A 2 11.20 13.59 0.48
C LYS A 2 10.76 13.17 -0.93
N LYS A 3 10.72 11.87 -1.16
CA LYS A 3 10.31 11.29 -2.45
C LYS A 3 8.82 11.51 -2.70
N GLN A 4 8.47 11.63 -3.97
CA GLN A 4 7.10 11.83 -4.41
C GLN A 4 6.46 10.51 -4.86
N ASN A 5 5.19 10.59 -5.29
CA ASN A 5 4.35 9.42 -5.53
C ASN A 5 4.82 8.47 -6.61
N GLN A 6 5.54 8.95 -7.61
CA GLN A 6 5.79 8.17 -8.81
C GLN A 6 6.93 7.16 -8.72
N ASP A 7 7.76 7.27 -7.69
CA ASP A 7 9.03 6.53 -7.63
C ASP A 7 9.05 5.45 -6.55
N TRP A 8 7.99 4.66 -6.49
CA TRP A 8 7.95 3.57 -5.53
C TRP A 8 8.65 2.34 -6.08
N SER A 9 9.71 1.90 -5.40
CA SER A 9 10.38 0.66 -5.73
C SER A 9 9.57 -0.53 -5.23
N ILE A 10 9.93 -1.72 -5.70
CA ILE A 10 9.27 -2.94 -5.24
C ILE A 10 9.51 -3.16 -3.73
N GLU A 11 10.71 -2.84 -3.24
CA GLU A 11 11.02 -2.96 -1.82
C GLU A 11 10.21 -1.97 -0.98
N GLU A 12 10.03 -0.76 -1.46
CA GLU A 12 9.22 0.23 -0.77
C GLU A 12 7.75 -0.22 -0.72
N ALA A 13 7.25 -0.74 -1.83
CA ALA A 13 5.88 -1.25 -1.89
C ALA A 13 5.69 -2.44 -0.94
N ARG A 14 6.65 -3.35 -0.88
CA ARG A 14 6.61 -4.47 0.06
C ARG A 14 6.63 -3.99 1.50
N THR A 15 7.46 -3.01 1.81
CA THR A 15 7.54 -2.43 3.16
C THR A 15 6.22 -1.79 3.55
N TRP A 16 5.61 -1.02 2.64
CA TRP A 16 4.31 -0.41 2.88
C TRP A 16 3.28 -1.48 3.22
N MET A 17 3.19 -2.51 2.38
CA MET A 17 2.21 -3.59 2.57
C MET A 17 2.43 -4.33 3.88
N LYS A 18 3.69 -4.64 4.21
CA LYS A 18 4.03 -5.34 5.43
C LYS A 18 3.63 -4.52 6.66
N ILE A 19 4.00 -3.26 6.69
CA ILE A 19 3.67 -2.41 7.85
C ILE A 19 2.17 -2.26 8.00
N TYR A 20 1.45 -2.05 6.91
CA TYR A 20 0.01 -1.90 6.97
C TYR A 20 -0.67 -3.17 7.47
N LEU A 21 -0.33 -4.32 6.90
CA LEU A 21 -0.93 -5.60 7.30
C LEU A 21 -0.57 -6.01 8.71
N ASP A 22 0.60 -5.63 9.20
CA ASP A 22 1.01 -5.96 10.57
C ASP A 22 0.30 -5.08 11.61
N ASN A 23 -0.25 -3.94 11.21
CA ASN A 23 -0.73 -2.93 12.16
C ASN A 23 -2.18 -2.50 11.99
N TYR A 24 -2.87 -2.89 10.93
CA TYR A 24 -4.20 -2.35 10.63
C TYR A 24 -5.24 -2.65 11.71
N THR A 25 -5.03 -3.69 12.52
CA THR A 25 -5.92 -4.03 13.62
C THR A 25 -5.48 -3.42 14.96
N ARG A 26 -4.31 -2.80 15.01
CA ARG A 26 -3.69 -2.34 16.26
C ARG A 26 -3.56 -0.83 16.36
N GLN A 27 -3.54 -0.14 15.23
CA GLN A 27 -3.28 1.29 15.20
C GLN A 27 -4.24 1.99 14.26
N ASP A 28 -4.47 3.26 14.50
CA ASP A 28 -5.21 4.10 13.56
C ASP A 28 -4.42 4.23 12.26
N GLU A 29 -5.14 4.35 11.14
CA GLU A 29 -4.51 4.49 9.83
C GLU A 29 -3.53 5.66 9.79
N SER A 30 -3.86 6.77 10.42
CA SER A 30 -2.99 7.95 10.42
C SER A 30 -1.63 7.64 11.04
N LEU A 31 -1.59 6.81 12.08
CA LEU A 31 -0.33 6.41 12.70
C LEU A 31 0.45 5.46 11.82
N ILE A 32 -0.25 4.55 11.14
CA ILE A 32 0.40 3.62 10.21
C ILE A 32 1.04 4.38 9.06
N PHE A 33 0.32 5.32 8.45
CA PHE A 33 0.87 6.11 7.35
C PHE A 33 2.03 6.98 7.79
N LYS A 34 1.97 7.52 9.00
CA LYS A 34 3.07 8.28 9.56
C LYS A 34 4.33 7.43 9.72
N ASP A 35 4.18 6.22 10.25
CA ASP A 35 5.30 5.29 10.40
C ASP A 35 5.91 4.92 9.06
N ILE A 36 5.07 4.63 8.08
CA ILE A 36 5.54 4.30 6.73
C ILE A 36 6.31 5.48 6.14
N ALA A 37 5.74 6.68 6.26
CA ALA A 37 6.36 7.89 5.73
C ALA A 37 7.75 8.11 6.32
N GLU A 38 7.86 7.98 7.64
CA GLU A 38 9.15 8.14 8.32
C GLU A 38 10.15 7.09 7.90
N LYS A 39 9.72 5.84 7.82
CA LYS A 39 10.61 4.73 7.49
C LYS A 39 11.15 4.82 6.07
N LEU A 40 10.32 5.27 5.14
CA LEU A 40 10.68 5.32 3.73
C LEU A 40 11.15 6.70 3.27
N ASP A 41 11.25 7.66 4.19
CA ASP A 41 11.59 9.05 3.87
C ASP A 41 10.67 9.61 2.79
N ARG A 42 9.37 9.42 2.98
CA ARG A 42 8.34 9.95 2.08
C ARG A 42 7.40 10.86 2.86
N SER A 43 6.63 11.68 2.14
CA SER A 43 5.62 12.50 2.78
C SER A 43 4.47 11.62 3.29
N TYR A 44 3.76 12.13 4.29
CA TYR A 44 2.56 11.48 4.79
C TYR A 44 1.54 11.25 3.67
N ASP A 45 1.31 12.26 2.84
CA ASP A 45 0.36 12.16 1.74
C ASP A 45 0.75 11.07 0.74
N SER A 46 2.04 10.93 0.45
CA SER A 46 2.50 9.87 -0.44
C SER A 46 2.18 8.49 0.14
N ALA A 47 2.40 8.29 1.42
CA ALA A 47 2.08 7.02 2.08
C ALA A 47 0.57 6.77 2.11
N LYS A 48 -0.22 7.81 2.38
CA LYS A 48 -1.68 7.70 2.47
C LYS A 48 -2.32 7.37 1.12
N ILE A 49 -1.86 7.98 0.05
CA ILE A 49 -2.41 7.76 -1.29
C ILE A 49 -2.28 6.29 -1.71
N ARG A 50 -1.25 5.60 -1.22
CA ARG A 50 -1.08 4.18 -1.55
C ARG A 50 -2.26 3.31 -1.06
N TYR A 51 -2.91 3.71 0.01
CA TYR A 51 -4.12 3.00 0.45
C TYR A 51 -5.21 3.03 -0.62
N ALA A 52 -5.48 4.21 -1.17
CA ALA A 52 -6.49 4.34 -2.22
C ALA A 52 -6.07 3.57 -3.49
N GLU A 53 -4.78 3.56 -3.79
CA GLU A 53 -4.26 2.80 -4.93
C GLU A 53 -4.51 1.30 -4.76
N VAL A 54 -4.22 0.75 -3.59
CA VAL A 54 -4.45 -0.67 -3.32
C VAL A 54 -5.94 -1.01 -3.47
N ARG A 55 -6.82 -0.14 -2.95
CA ARG A 55 -8.26 -0.34 -3.11
C ARG A 55 -8.67 -0.41 -4.59
N ARG A 56 -8.13 0.47 -5.42
CA ARG A 56 -8.48 0.49 -6.84
C ARG A 56 -7.93 -0.71 -7.58
N ILE A 57 -6.73 -1.15 -7.24
CA ILE A 57 -6.16 -2.37 -7.82
C ILE A 57 -7.06 -3.56 -7.49
N LEU A 58 -7.48 -3.68 -6.24
CA LEU A 58 -8.36 -4.79 -5.82
C LEU A 58 -9.73 -4.74 -6.49
N GLY A 59 -10.21 -3.53 -6.79
CA GLY A 59 -11.48 -3.34 -7.47
C GLY A 59 -11.41 -3.45 -8.99
N GLY A 60 -10.22 -3.63 -9.56
CA GLY A 60 -10.03 -3.69 -11.00
C GLY A 60 -10.12 -2.35 -11.70
N GLU A 61 -9.96 -1.25 -10.96
CA GLU A 61 -10.06 0.10 -11.51
C GLU A 61 -8.69 0.61 -11.93
N TYR A 62 -8.25 0.22 -13.11
CA TYR A 62 -6.90 0.52 -13.61
C TYR A 62 -6.79 1.87 -14.31
N ASP A 63 -7.88 2.60 -14.45
CA ASP A 63 -7.89 3.94 -15.03
C ASP A 63 -7.48 5.04 -14.05
N PHE A 64 -7.19 4.67 -12.82
CA PHE A 64 -6.70 5.61 -11.83
C PHE A 64 -5.29 6.09 -12.26
N PRO A 65 -5.10 7.40 -12.45
CA PRO A 65 -3.89 7.92 -13.12
C PRO A 65 -2.58 7.72 -12.36
N ILE A 66 -2.63 7.23 -11.14
CA ILE A 66 -1.44 7.10 -10.29
C ILE A 66 -1.22 5.65 -9.85
N ILE A 67 -1.62 4.69 -10.68
CA ILE A 67 -1.31 3.29 -10.37
C ILE A 67 0.17 3.05 -10.61
N THR A 68 0.85 2.65 -9.56
CA THR A 68 2.26 2.33 -9.58
C THR A 68 2.40 0.84 -9.90
N PRO A 69 3.10 0.46 -10.98
CA PRO A 69 3.22 -0.97 -11.33
C PRO A 69 3.76 -1.84 -10.20
N ASN A 70 4.64 -1.30 -9.37
CA ASN A 70 5.21 -2.07 -8.26
C ASN A 70 4.19 -2.35 -7.17
N PHE A 71 3.23 -1.46 -6.93
CA PHE A 71 2.15 -1.75 -5.99
C PHE A 71 1.22 -2.83 -6.51
N GLU A 72 0.91 -2.80 -7.80
CA GLU A 72 0.11 -3.86 -8.40
C GLU A 72 0.80 -5.22 -8.22
N LYS A 73 2.10 -5.28 -8.49
CA LYS A 73 2.86 -6.52 -8.30
C LYS A 73 2.83 -7.00 -6.85
N VAL A 74 2.98 -6.10 -5.90
CA VAL A 74 3.01 -6.45 -4.48
C VAL A 74 1.64 -6.90 -3.99
N VAL A 75 0.56 -6.30 -4.46
CA VAL A 75 -0.79 -6.76 -4.13
C VAL A 75 -0.98 -8.19 -4.60
N GLN A 76 -0.63 -8.48 -5.87
CA GLN A 76 -0.74 -9.83 -6.41
C GLN A 76 0.17 -10.81 -5.68
N GLU A 77 1.40 -10.42 -5.40
CA GLU A 77 2.36 -11.24 -4.65
C GLU A 77 1.81 -11.60 -3.26
N THR A 78 1.20 -10.66 -2.58
CA THR A 78 0.62 -10.88 -1.25
C THR A 78 -0.49 -11.92 -1.29
N ILE A 79 -1.33 -11.86 -2.32
CA ILE A 79 -2.42 -12.82 -2.50
C ILE A 79 -1.86 -14.20 -2.89
N GLU A 80 -0.96 -14.23 -3.86
CA GLU A 80 -0.40 -15.48 -4.38
C GLU A 80 0.44 -16.23 -3.35
N SER A 81 1.13 -15.51 -2.47
CA SER A 81 1.94 -16.13 -1.43
C SER A 81 1.10 -16.80 -0.34
N GLY A 82 -0.22 -16.55 -0.35
CA GLY A 82 -1.12 -17.09 0.66
C GLY A 82 -1.10 -16.34 1.98
N ARG A 83 -0.37 -15.24 2.07
CA ARG A 83 -0.34 -14.42 3.28
C ARG A 83 -1.72 -13.89 3.64
N VAL A 84 -2.44 -13.36 2.63
CA VAL A 84 -3.80 -12.85 2.80
C VAL A 84 -4.58 -13.19 1.52
N SER A 85 -5.76 -13.77 1.66
CA SER A 85 -6.60 -14.07 0.51
C SER A 85 -7.11 -12.80 -0.18
N GLU A 86 -7.51 -12.91 -1.44
CA GLU A 86 -8.06 -11.78 -2.18
C GLU A 86 -9.29 -11.19 -1.48
N ASN A 87 -10.20 -12.05 -1.00
CA ASN A 87 -11.39 -11.59 -0.30
C ASN A 87 -11.03 -10.85 0.99
N LYS A 88 -10.05 -11.34 1.72
CA LYS A 88 -9.60 -10.68 2.94
C LYS A 88 -8.96 -9.33 2.63
N MET A 89 -8.17 -9.24 1.56
CA MET A 89 -7.60 -7.98 1.13
C MET A 89 -8.68 -6.95 0.83
N LYS A 90 -9.73 -7.36 0.14
CA LYS A 90 -10.86 -6.48 -0.17
C LYS A 90 -11.56 -5.96 1.08
N ILE A 91 -11.64 -6.78 2.13
CA ILE A 91 -12.21 -6.36 3.40
C ILE A 91 -11.29 -5.35 4.11
N ILE A 92 -10.00 -5.64 4.16
CA ILE A 92 -9.01 -4.77 4.83
C ILE A 92 -8.97 -3.38 4.19
N PHE A 93 -9.01 -3.33 2.86
CA PHE A 93 -8.88 -2.07 2.11
C PHE A 93 -10.22 -1.52 1.63
N GLU A 94 -11.27 -1.87 2.29
CA GLU A 94 -12.62 -1.45 1.92
C GLU A 94 -12.89 0.06 2.03
#